data_e323af7a90a5154e9b42170da471d88a
#
_entry.id   e323af7a90a5154e9b42170da471d88a
#
_cell.length_a   1.000
_cell.length_b   1.000
_cell.length_c   1.000
_cell.angle_alpha   90.00
_cell.angle_beta   90.00
_cell.angle_gamma   90.00
#
_symmetry.space_group_name_H-M   'P 1'
#
loop_
_entity.id
_entity.type
_entity.pdbx_description
1 polymer ?
#
loop_
_entity_poly.entity_id
_entity_poly.type
_entity_poly.pdbx_seq_one_letter_code
_entity_poly.pdbx_strand_id
1 'polypeptide(L)'
;MNRIAEYFKQRWFYWIAIGLLVFLLFDQFYTAPRMRVFGTHHEVETLVLDAGHGGFDGGAVSPNGVTEQEINLHVTKKVESLAGLFGIPTELTRKDGNALDYEAGRSVRENKVADIKARQHICEQIQNPVFISIHLNKFEQSRYFGAQVFYGEKNAQSKAIAESIQAALKSGIANGNHRAAKPAGDSIYLMRTLTCPALIVECGFLSNPDDEAALMQDAYQTQLAVCILAGYLQA
;
A
#
# COMPACT_ATOMS: atom_id res chain seq x y z
N MET A 1 -2.65 69.88 13.52
CA MET A 1 -1.98 68.80 14.24
C MET A 1 -2.78 67.48 14.36
N ASN A 2 -4.08 67.43 13.99
CA ASN A 2 -4.92 66.22 14.26
C ASN A 2 -5.00 65.16 13.15
N ARG A 3 -4.64 65.45 11.90
CA ARG A 3 -4.73 64.48 10.79
C ARG A 3 -3.64 63.40 10.81
N ILE A 4 -2.48 63.69 11.30
CA ILE A 4 -1.35 62.76 11.39
C ILE A 4 -1.62 61.73 12.50
N ALA A 5 -2.17 62.16 13.62
CA ALA A 5 -2.51 61.23 14.73
C ALA A 5 -3.61 60.24 14.39
N GLU A 6 -4.64 60.64 13.59
CA GLU A 6 -5.69 59.73 13.12
C GLU A 6 -5.16 58.72 12.08
N TYR A 7 -4.24 59.12 11.20
CA TYR A 7 -3.61 58.25 10.22
C TYR A 7 -2.75 57.16 10.89
N PHE A 8 -2.07 57.48 11.98
CA PHE A 8 -1.32 56.50 12.78
C PHE A 8 -2.23 55.58 13.61
N LYS A 9 -3.35 56.09 14.15
CA LYS A 9 -4.35 55.24 14.86
C LYS A 9 -4.98 54.21 13.96
N GLN A 10 -5.31 54.54 12.72
CA GLN A 10 -5.92 53.60 11.76
C GLN A 10 -4.93 52.55 11.32
N ARG A 11 -3.63 52.90 11.13
CA ARG A 11 -2.60 51.92 10.76
C ARG A 11 -2.19 51.00 11.91
N TRP A 12 -2.27 51.43 13.16
CA TRP A 12 -1.97 50.63 14.32
C TRP A 12 -2.93 49.43 14.44
N PHE A 13 -4.17 49.63 14.08
CA PHE A 13 -5.19 48.54 14.02
C PHE A 13 -4.82 47.46 12.99
N TYR A 14 -4.29 47.86 11.83
CA TYR A 14 -3.84 46.89 10.82
C TYR A 14 -2.60 46.11 11.28
N TRP A 15 -1.69 46.75 11.97
CA TRP A 15 -0.52 46.03 12.51
C TRP A 15 -0.86 45.06 13.63
N ILE A 16 -1.83 45.38 14.48
CA ILE A 16 -2.36 44.46 15.48
C ILE A 16 -3.08 43.28 14.80
N ALA A 17 -3.91 43.54 13.80
CA ALA A 17 -4.60 42.50 13.06
C ALA A 17 -3.64 41.54 12.35
N ILE A 18 -2.58 42.11 11.71
CA ILE A 18 -1.51 41.28 11.08
C ILE A 18 -0.75 40.48 12.14
N GLY A 19 -0.39 41.10 13.26
CA GLY A 19 0.28 40.41 14.37
C GLY A 19 -0.55 39.29 14.95
N LEU A 20 -1.87 39.50 15.09
CA LEU A 20 -2.81 38.44 15.56
C LEU A 20 -2.95 37.32 14.55
N LEU A 21 -3.03 37.64 13.25
CA LEU A 21 -3.07 36.67 12.18
C LEU A 21 -1.79 35.81 12.12
N VAL A 22 -0.63 36.48 12.23
CA VAL A 22 0.67 35.80 12.28
C VAL A 22 0.77 34.91 13.52
N PHE A 23 0.31 35.40 14.67
CA PHE A 23 0.27 34.62 15.92
C PHE A 23 -0.64 33.42 15.81
N LEU A 24 -1.84 33.57 15.23
CA LEU A 24 -2.78 32.45 15.01
C LEU A 24 -2.23 31.43 14.03
N LEU A 25 -1.56 31.88 12.96
CA LEU A 25 -0.88 30.98 12.02
C LEU A 25 0.30 30.26 12.69
N PHE A 26 1.06 30.97 13.52
CA PHE A 26 2.17 30.40 14.28
C PHE A 26 1.68 29.40 15.33
N ASP A 27 0.60 29.70 16.03
CA ASP A 27 -0.05 28.81 16.99
C ASP A 27 -0.57 27.53 16.30
N GLN A 28 -1.21 27.64 15.14
CA GLN A 28 -1.60 26.49 14.32
C GLN A 28 -0.40 25.64 13.88
N PHE A 29 0.74 26.26 13.55
CA PHE A 29 1.98 25.54 13.21
C PHE A 29 2.66 24.89 14.42
N TYR A 30 2.52 25.45 15.62
CA TYR A 30 3.16 24.94 16.83
C TYR A 30 2.27 24.00 17.65
N THR A 31 0.94 24.18 17.61
CA THR A 31 -0.03 23.37 18.35
C THR A 31 -0.64 22.25 17.51
N ALA A 32 -0.51 22.31 16.16
CA ALA A 32 -0.83 21.15 15.35
C ALA A 32 -0.06 19.95 15.91
N PRO A 33 -0.73 18.81 16.17
CA PRO A 33 -0.03 17.61 16.60
C PRO A 33 1.08 17.37 15.56
N ARG A 34 2.31 17.59 15.97
CA ARG A 34 3.46 17.22 15.14
C ARG A 34 3.31 15.73 14.93
N MET A 35 2.87 15.35 13.74
CA MET A 35 3.07 13.97 13.31
C MET A 35 4.55 13.69 13.56
N ARG A 36 4.83 12.83 14.53
CA ARG A 36 6.19 12.35 14.78
C ARG A 36 6.58 11.56 13.55
N VAL A 37 7.14 12.23 12.56
CA VAL A 37 7.72 11.59 11.37
C VAL A 37 8.95 10.77 11.75
N PHE A 38 9.50 10.97 12.96
CA PHE A 38 10.61 10.19 13.50
C PHE A 38 10.33 9.86 14.97
N GLY A 39 9.78 8.67 15.20
CA GLY A 39 9.81 8.01 16.49
C GLY A 39 11.26 7.71 16.88
N THR A 40 11.58 7.89 18.14
CA THR A 40 12.84 7.49 18.78
C THR A 40 13.23 6.06 18.39
N HIS A 41 14.39 5.88 17.75
CA HIS A 41 15.12 4.60 17.58
C HIS A 41 14.26 3.33 17.37
N HIS A 42 13.23 3.38 16.55
CA HIS A 42 12.78 2.17 15.88
C HIS A 42 13.76 1.96 14.71
N GLU A 43 14.38 0.81 14.66
CA GLU A 43 15.12 0.38 13.49
C GLU A 43 14.21 0.63 12.28
N VAL A 44 14.75 1.31 11.26
CA VAL A 44 13.93 1.74 10.10
C VAL A 44 13.35 0.49 9.44
N GLU A 45 12.04 0.36 9.42
CA GLU A 45 11.37 -0.72 8.71
C GLU A 45 11.57 -0.55 7.21
N THR A 46 11.80 -1.67 6.51
CA THR A 46 11.88 -1.70 5.05
C THR A 46 10.63 -2.39 4.50
N LEU A 47 9.89 -1.71 3.63
CA LEU A 47 8.79 -2.34 2.92
C LEU A 47 9.32 -3.29 1.85
N VAL A 48 9.10 -4.58 2.04
CA VAL A 48 9.30 -5.58 0.98
C VAL A 48 8.01 -5.67 0.19
N LEU A 49 8.01 -5.07 -0.98
CA LEU A 49 6.87 -5.00 -1.88
C LEU A 49 6.94 -6.15 -2.89
N ASP A 50 5.98 -7.05 -2.80
CA ASP A 50 5.90 -8.22 -3.63
C ASP A 50 4.82 -8.05 -4.71
N ALA A 51 5.22 -8.05 -5.97
CA ALA A 51 4.27 -8.16 -7.08
C ALA A 51 4.00 -9.65 -7.34
N GLY A 52 2.84 -10.15 -6.94
CA GLY A 52 2.48 -11.56 -7.09
C GLY A 52 2.61 -12.06 -8.52
N HIS A 53 2.93 -13.35 -8.68
CA HIS A 53 3.14 -14.01 -9.98
C HIS A 53 4.33 -13.45 -10.79
N GLY A 54 4.43 -13.77 -12.07
CA GLY A 54 5.46 -13.28 -12.98
C GLY A 54 5.88 -14.31 -14.04
N GLY A 55 6.27 -13.84 -15.22
CA GLY A 55 6.80 -14.67 -16.30
C GLY A 55 5.84 -15.76 -16.75
N PHE A 56 6.21 -17.02 -16.50
CA PHE A 56 5.42 -18.21 -16.85
C PHE A 56 4.13 -18.33 -16.03
N ASP A 57 4.04 -17.68 -14.87
CA ASP A 57 2.87 -17.65 -14.01
C ASP A 57 2.10 -16.33 -14.16
N GLY A 58 1.11 -16.31 -15.02
CA GLY A 58 0.25 -15.13 -15.24
C GLY A 58 -0.67 -14.80 -14.07
N GLY A 59 -0.82 -15.71 -13.09
CA GLY A 59 -1.84 -15.60 -12.05
C GLY A 59 -3.24 -15.84 -12.57
N ALA A 60 -4.22 -15.17 -12.01
CA ALA A 60 -5.59 -15.17 -12.55
C ALA A 60 -5.62 -14.47 -13.93
N VAL A 61 -6.49 -14.99 -14.80
CA VAL A 61 -6.75 -14.41 -16.11
C VAL A 61 -8.24 -14.10 -16.21
N SER A 62 -8.59 -12.88 -16.58
CA SER A 62 -9.98 -12.47 -16.76
C SER A 62 -10.61 -13.13 -18.00
N PRO A 63 -11.94 -13.07 -18.16
CA PRO A 63 -12.58 -13.51 -19.39
C PRO A 63 -12.08 -12.77 -20.66
N ASN A 64 -11.59 -11.54 -20.51
CA ASN A 64 -11.07 -10.70 -21.60
C ASN A 64 -9.55 -10.86 -21.82
N GLY A 65 -8.89 -11.79 -21.11
CA GLY A 65 -7.46 -12.09 -21.28
C GLY A 65 -6.51 -11.20 -20.47
N VAL A 66 -7.02 -10.35 -19.58
CA VAL A 66 -6.19 -9.54 -18.68
C VAL A 66 -5.53 -10.42 -17.64
N THR A 67 -4.21 -10.32 -17.49
CA THR A 67 -3.43 -11.13 -16.54
C THR A 67 -3.18 -10.39 -15.23
N GLU A 68 -3.29 -11.10 -14.14
CA GLU A 68 -3.05 -10.60 -12.79
C GLU A 68 -1.63 -10.05 -12.61
N GLN A 69 -0.61 -10.78 -13.09
CA GLN A 69 0.80 -10.45 -12.90
C GLN A 69 1.20 -9.04 -13.35
N GLU A 70 0.58 -8.54 -14.42
CA GLU A 70 0.90 -7.24 -15.00
C GLU A 70 0.35 -6.11 -14.11
N ILE A 71 -0.91 -6.23 -13.69
CA ILE A 71 -1.55 -5.26 -12.80
C ILE A 71 -0.86 -5.26 -11.43
N ASN A 72 -0.51 -6.43 -10.89
CA ASN A 72 0.24 -6.54 -9.64
C ASN A 72 1.55 -5.75 -9.70
N LEU A 73 2.31 -5.87 -10.78
CA LEU A 73 3.56 -5.13 -10.97
C LEU A 73 3.32 -3.61 -11.05
N HIS A 74 2.30 -3.18 -11.77
CA HIS A 74 1.98 -1.76 -11.90
C HIS A 74 1.60 -1.13 -10.56
N VAL A 75 0.71 -1.77 -9.80
CA VAL A 75 0.32 -1.29 -8.46
C VAL A 75 1.51 -1.27 -7.52
N THR A 76 2.32 -2.35 -7.51
CA THR A 76 3.52 -2.46 -6.67
C THR A 76 4.51 -1.31 -6.93
N LYS A 77 4.81 -1.01 -8.20
CA LYS A 77 5.69 0.12 -8.57
C LYS A 77 5.12 1.49 -8.17
N LYS A 78 3.80 1.65 -8.17
CA LYS A 78 3.16 2.88 -7.69
C LYS A 78 3.30 3.01 -6.17
N VAL A 79 3.14 1.92 -5.42
CA VAL A 79 3.39 1.92 -3.96
C VAL A 79 4.86 2.25 -3.67
N GLU A 80 5.82 1.64 -4.38
CA GLU A 80 7.25 1.95 -4.27
C GLU A 80 7.53 3.43 -4.49
N SER A 81 7.01 3.99 -5.60
CA SER A 81 7.23 5.40 -5.95
C SER A 81 6.66 6.34 -4.88
N LEU A 82 5.47 6.05 -4.36
CA LEU A 82 4.87 6.82 -3.28
C LEU A 82 5.64 6.68 -1.97
N ALA A 83 6.07 5.47 -1.60
CA ALA A 83 6.89 5.23 -0.40
C ALA A 83 8.19 6.04 -0.45
N GLY A 84 8.83 6.12 -1.62
CA GLY A 84 10.01 6.94 -1.85
C GLY A 84 9.80 8.44 -1.57
N LEU A 85 8.60 8.99 -1.86
CA LEU A 85 8.27 10.39 -1.53
C LEU A 85 8.23 10.64 -0.02
N PHE A 86 7.94 9.63 0.78
CA PHE A 86 7.93 9.69 2.25
C PHE A 86 9.25 9.22 2.88
N GLY A 87 10.27 8.90 2.07
CA GLY A 87 11.57 8.44 2.56
C GLY A 87 11.54 7.04 3.19
N ILE A 88 10.54 6.22 2.85
CA ILE A 88 10.40 4.85 3.36
C ILE A 88 11.26 3.93 2.48
N PRO A 89 12.22 3.19 3.06
CA PRO A 89 13.00 2.21 2.31
C PRO A 89 12.10 1.11 1.75
N THR A 90 12.34 0.75 0.49
CA THR A 90 11.59 -0.32 -0.19
C THR A 90 12.54 -1.30 -0.86
N GLU A 91 12.17 -2.58 -0.87
CA GLU A 91 12.77 -3.61 -1.73
C GLU A 91 11.66 -4.32 -2.50
N LEU A 92 11.81 -4.41 -3.82
CA LEU A 92 10.86 -5.12 -4.68
C LEU A 92 11.32 -6.55 -4.89
N THR A 93 10.42 -7.52 -4.73
CA THR A 93 10.76 -8.91 -5.06
C THR A 93 11.05 -9.08 -6.55
N ARG A 94 10.26 -8.45 -7.44
CA ARG A 94 10.55 -8.37 -8.88
C ARG A 94 10.34 -6.96 -9.42
N LYS A 95 11.14 -6.58 -10.40
CA LYS A 95 11.15 -5.23 -11.00
C LYS A 95 10.63 -5.20 -12.44
N ASP A 96 10.36 -6.36 -12.99
CA ASP A 96 9.87 -6.54 -14.37
C ASP A 96 8.80 -7.65 -14.47
N GLY A 97 8.44 -8.03 -15.68
CA GLY A 97 7.45 -9.06 -15.95
C GLY A 97 7.92 -10.49 -15.70
N ASN A 98 9.18 -10.73 -15.35
CA ASN A 98 9.74 -12.06 -15.20
C ASN A 98 9.41 -12.70 -13.84
N ALA A 99 9.48 -14.03 -13.79
CA ALA A 99 9.52 -14.79 -12.54
C ALA A 99 10.93 -14.67 -11.92
N LEU A 100 11.03 -14.87 -10.61
CA LEU A 100 12.31 -14.74 -9.88
C LEU A 100 13.23 -15.94 -10.07
N ASP A 101 12.65 -17.13 -10.12
CA ASP A 101 13.41 -18.37 -10.30
C ASP A 101 12.66 -19.29 -11.28
N TYR A 102 13.08 -19.24 -12.53
CA TYR A 102 12.54 -20.06 -13.61
C TYR A 102 13.63 -20.85 -14.32
N GLU A 103 13.38 -22.14 -14.52
CA GLU A 103 14.23 -23.02 -15.30
C GLU A 103 13.41 -23.85 -16.30
N ALA A 104 13.79 -23.82 -17.57
CA ALA A 104 13.03 -24.45 -18.66
C ALA A 104 12.85 -25.97 -18.55
N GLY A 105 13.69 -26.64 -17.78
CA GLY A 105 13.61 -28.11 -17.56
C GLY A 105 12.70 -28.53 -16.42
N ARG A 106 12.24 -27.59 -15.61
CA ARG A 106 11.36 -27.87 -14.46
C ARG A 106 9.90 -27.89 -14.88
N SER A 107 9.10 -28.69 -14.17
CA SER A 107 7.64 -28.61 -14.29
C SER A 107 7.12 -27.23 -13.81
N VAL A 108 5.92 -26.87 -14.24
CA VAL A 108 5.25 -25.62 -13.78
C VAL A 108 5.17 -25.57 -12.25
N ARG A 109 4.88 -26.71 -11.59
CA ARG A 109 4.80 -26.77 -10.13
C ARG A 109 6.16 -26.51 -9.47
N GLU A 110 7.23 -27.10 -9.99
CA GLU A 110 8.58 -26.89 -9.46
C GLU A 110 9.01 -25.44 -9.62
N ASN A 111 8.77 -24.84 -10.78
CA ASN A 111 9.05 -23.42 -11.02
C ASN A 111 8.24 -22.52 -10.08
N LYS A 112 6.96 -22.78 -9.84
CA LYS A 112 6.15 -22.03 -8.85
C LYS A 112 6.70 -22.16 -7.42
N VAL A 113 7.15 -23.35 -7.02
CA VAL A 113 7.76 -23.56 -5.69
C VAL A 113 9.10 -22.82 -5.59
N ALA A 114 9.91 -22.84 -6.63
CA ALA A 114 11.19 -22.11 -6.67
C ALA A 114 10.96 -20.60 -6.57
N ASP A 115 10.05 -20.04 -7.38
CA ASP A 115 9.71 -18.64 -7.38
C ASP A 115 9.21 -18.15 -6.00
N ILE A 116 8.30 -18.89 -5.35
CA ILE A 116 7.77 -18.51 -4.04
C ILE A 116 8.84 -18.56 -2.94
N LYS A 117 9.79 -19.51 -3.03
CA LYS A 117 10.94 -19.58 -2.12
C LYS A 117 11.93 -18.45 -2.35
N ALA A 118 12.12 -18.01 -3.60
CA ALA A 118 12.95 -16.86 -3.91
C ALA A 118 12.37 -15.58 -3.28
N ARG A 119 11.04 -15.40 -3.31
CA ARG A 119 10.36 -14.29 -2.62
C ARG A 119 10.58 -14.32 -1.12
N GLN A 120 10.43 -15.48 -0.49
CA GLN A 120 10.73 -15.67 0.92
C GLN A 120 12.19 -15.30 1.23
N HIS A 121 13.13 -15.80 0.44
CA HIS A 121 14.56 -15.55 0.63
C HIS A 121 14.90 -14.06 0.56
N ILE A 122 14.35 -13.33 -0.43
CA ILE A 122 14.53 -11.87 -0.53
C ILE A 122 14.06 -11.19 0.75
N CYS A 123 12.86 -11.51 1.23
CA CYS A 123 12.32 -10.91 2.45
C CYS A 123 13.19 -11.21 3.68
N GLU A 124 13.70 -12.43 3.82
CA GLU A 124 14.52 -12.86 4.95
C GLU A 124 15.92 -12.23 4.98
N GLN A 125 16.42 -11.68 3.86
CA GLN A 125 17.70 -10.96 3.80
C GLN A 125 17.57 -9.48 4.22
N ILE A 126 16.36 -8.97 4.34
CA ILE A 126 16.11 -7.58 4.69
C ILE A 126 16.02 -7.42 6.22
N GLN A 127 16.66 -6.39 6.74
CA GLN A 127 16.55 -6.03 8.14
C GLN A 127 15.21 -5.33 8.41
N ASN A 128 14.49 -5.76 9.44
CA ASN A 128 13.17 -5.25 9.84
C ASN A 128 12.17 -5.15 8.65
N PRO A 129 11.92 -6.25 7.93
CA PRO A 129 11.01 -6.21 6.80
C PRO A 129 9.55 -6.15 7.24
N VAL A 130 8.75 -5.39 6.48
CA VAL A 130 7.30 -5.52 6.43
C VAL A 130 6.94 -5.97 5.03
N PHE A 131 6.41 -7.18 4.91
CA PHE A 131 6.12 -7.81 3.62
C PHE A 131 4.68 -7.52 3.18
N ILE A 132 4.52 -6.88 2.02
CA ILE A 132 3.21 -6.59 1.42
C ILE A 132 3.18 -7.15 0.01
N SER A 133 2.41 -8.21 -0.21
CA SER A 133 2.21 -8.84 -1.52
C SER A 133 0.95 -8.31 -2.19
N ILE A 134 1.07 -7.89 -3.44
CA ILE A 134 -0.02 -7.33 -4.25
C ILE A 134 -0.53 -8.41 -5.19
N HIS A 135 -1.83 -8.67 -5.12
CA HIS A 135 -2.54 -9.69 -5.87
C HIS A 135 -3.90 -9.21 -6.39
N LEU A 136 -4.49 -10.00 -7.27
CA LEU A 136 -5.88 -9.88 -7.70
C LEU A 136 -6.59 -11.21 -7.48
N ASN A 137 -7.80 -11.14 -7.00
CA ASN A 137 -8.63 -12.31 -6.76
C ASN A 137 -9.38 -12.75 -8.03
N LYS A 138 -9.77 -14.00 -8.06
CA LYS A 138 -10.69 -14.53 -9.07
C LYS A 138 -11.61 -15.55 -8.42
N PHE A 139 -12.90 -15.46 -8.70
CA PHE A 139 -13.92 -16.39 -8.23
C PHE A 139 -14.80 -16.83 -9.38
N GLU A 140 -15.42 -18.00 -9.30
CA GLU A 140 -16.35 -18.48 -10.35
C GLU A 140 -17.57 -17.55 -10.52
N GLN A 141 -17.99 -16.90 -9.43
CA GLN A 141 -19.16 -16.03 -9.40
C GLN A 141 -18.71 -14.57 -9.56
N SER A 142 -19.14 -13.92 -10.64
CA SER A 142 -18.79 -12.53 -10.96
C SER A 142 -19.36 -11.47 -10.01
N ARG A 143 -20.27 -11.84 -9.10
CA ARG A 143 -20.85 -10.92 -8.11
C ARG A 143 -19.87 -10.46 -7.01
N TYR A 144 -18.75 -11.17 -6.83
CA TYR A 144 -17.76 -10.77 -5.83
C TYR A 144 -16.89 -9.65 -6.35
N PHE A 145 -16.72 -8.60 -5.55
CA PHE A 145 -15.97 -7.41 -5.91
C PHE A 145 -15.25 -6.80 -4.69
N GLY A 146 -14.36 -5.84 -4.96
CA GLY A 146 -13.70 -4.99 -3.99
C GLY A 146 -12.48 -5.62 -3.31
N ALA A 147 -11.55 -4.78 -2.92
CA ALA A 147 -10.29 -5.18 -2.32
C ALA A 147 -10.44 -5.84 -0.96
N GLN A 148 -9.57 -6.81 -0.66
CA GLN A 148 -9.50 -7.50 0.63
C GLN A 148 -8.07 -7.75 1.06
N VAL A 149 -7.76 -7.48 2.33
CA VAL A 149 -6.43 -7.74 2.90
C VAL A 149 -6.46 -9.03 3.72
N PHE A 150 -5.46 -9.88 3.50
CA PHE A 150 -5.19 -11.06 4.31
C PHE A 150 -3.85 -10.91 5.02
N TYR A 151 -3.72 -11.46 6.21
CA TYR A 151 -2.51 -11.33 7.01
C TYR A 151 -1.99 -12.67 7.55
N GLY A 152 -0.66 -12.78 7.67
CA GLY A 152 0.01 -13.88 8.34
C GLY A 152 -0.10 -13.75 9.86
N GLU A 153 -0.34 -14.87 10.54
CA GLU A 153 -0.59 -14.88 11.98
C GLU A 153 0.68 -15.01 12.84
N LYS A 154 1.85 -15.23 12.22
CA LYS A 154 3.11 -15.39 12.96
C LYS A 154 3.63 -14.11 13.61
N ASN A 155 3.23 -12.95 13.10
CA ASN A 155 3.60 -11.67 13.66
C ASN A 155 2.36 -10.88 14.04
N ALA A 156 2.31 -10.42 15.30
CA ALA A 156 1.13 -9.73 15.85
C ALA A 156 0.82 -8.40 15.15
N GLN A 157 1.83 -7.72 14.60
CA GLN A 157 1.65 -6.46 13.87
C GLN A 157 0.93 -6.65 12.54
N SER A 158 1.03 -7.83 11.90
CA SER A 158 0.37 -8.13 10.63
C SER A 158 -1.11 -7.77 10.64
N LYS A 159 -1.82 -8.11 11.72
CA LYS A 159 -3.26 -7.85 11.86
C LYS A 159 -3.56 -6.35 11.89
N ALA A 160 -2.84 -5.57 12.70
CA ALA A 160 -3.06 -4.13 12.83
C ALA A 160 -2.83 -3.41 11.50
N ILE A 161 -1.72 -3.74 10.80
CA ILE A 161 -1.41 -3.18 9.49
C ILE A 161 -2.49 -3.57 8.47
N ALA A 162 -2.93 -4.84 8.45
CA ALA A 162 -3.97 -5.30 7.54
C ALA A 162 -5.32 -4.60 7.76
N GLU A 163 -5.73 -4.41 9.01
CA GLU A 163 -6.97 -3.71 9.35
C GLU A 163 -6.91 -2.24 8.94
N SER A 164 -5.77 -1.58 9.13
CA SER A 164 -5.55 -0.19 8.72
C SER A 164 -5.58 -0.05 7.18
N ILE A 165 -4.87 -0.90 6.44
CA ILE A 165 -4.90 -0.90 4.97
C ILE A 165 -6.32 -1.21 4.46
N GLN A 166 -7.02 -2.18 5.06
CA GLN A 166 -8.39 -2.49 4.67
C GLN A 166 -9.34 -1.30 4.88
N ALA A 167 -9.19 -0.58 5.99
CA ALA A 167 -9.98 0.62 6.27
C ALA A 167 -9.70 1.73 5.24
N ALA A 168 -8.42 1.96 4.90
CA ALA A 168 -8.02 2.93 3.89
C ALA A 168 -8.56 2.56 2.49
N LEU A 169 -8.50 1.28 2.10
CA LEU A 169 -9.08 0.79 0.83
C LEU A 169 -10.60 1.00 0.78
N LYS A 170 -11.32 0.71 1.87
CA LYS A 170 -12.78 0.92 1.94
C LYS A 170 -13.16 2.38 1.80
N SER A 171 -12.48 3.28 2.49
CA SER A 171 -12.78 4.71 2.47
C SER A 171 -12.30 5.39 1.18
N GLY A 172 -11.13 5.02 0.71
CA GLY A 172 -10.50 5.66 -0.45
C GLY A 172 -11.08 5.22 -1.79
N ILE A 173 -11.46 3.94 -1.95
CA ILE A 173 -12.05 3.44 -3.19
C ILE A 173 -13.56 3.72 -3.27
N ALA A 174 -14.26 3.71 -2.12
CA ALA A 174 -15.68 4.05 -2.00
C ALA A 174 -16.63 3.33 -2.99
N ASN A 175 -16.30 2.11 -3.40
CA ASN A 175 -17.10 1.29 -4.34
C ASN A 175 -18.14 0.40 -3.66
N GLY A 176 -18.49 0.67 -2.40
CA GLY A 176 -19.41 -0.18 -1.62
C GLY A 176 -18.78 -1.44 -1.04
N ASN A 177 -17.46 -1.52 -1.01
CA ASN A 177 -16.73 -2.64 -0.42
C ASN A 177 -16.94 -2.71 1.10
N HIS A 178 -17.50 -3.82 1.59
CA HIS A 178 -17.74 -4.08 3.02
C HIS A 178 -16.82 -5.16 3.60
N ARG A 179 -15.79 -5.59 2.86
CA ARG A 179 -14.87 -6.63 3.30
C ARG A 179 -14.06 -6.17 4.52
N ALA A 180 -13.61 -7.13 5.31
CA ALA A 180 -12.74 -6.92 6.45
C ALA A 180 -11.42 -7.65 6.23
N ALA A 181 -10.35 -7.19 6.85
CA ALA A 181 -9.10 -7.94 6.90
C ALA A 181 -9.31 -9.30 7.57
N LYS A 182 -8.63 -10.33 7.08
CA LYS A 182 -8.77 -11.72 7.57
C LYS A 182 -7.42 -12.41 7.69
N PRO A 183 -7.27 -13.38 8.60
CA PRO A 183 -6.11 -14.27 8.55
C PRO A 183 -6.06 -15.00 7.21
N ALA A 184 -4.83 -15.20 6.71
CA ALA A 184 -4.54 -15.80 5.39
C ALA A 184 -4.59 -17.28 5.54
N GLY A 185 -5.17 -18.10 5.96
CA GLY A 185 -5.19 -19.55 6.09
C GLY A 185 -3.87 -20.24 5.70
N ASP A 186 -3.70 -21.45 6.12
CA ASP A 186 -2.46 -22.23 6.01
C ASP A 186 -2.02 -22.58 4.57
N SER A 187 -2.91 -22.41 3.61
CA SER A 187 -2.62 -22.70 2.19
C SER A 187 -1.67 -21.69 1.54
N ILE A 188 -1.56 -20.48 2.10
CA ILE A 188 -0.74 -19.41 1.53
C ILE A 188 0.66 -19.48 2.14
N TYR A 189 1.60 -20.03 1.37
CA TYR A 189 2.94 -20.37 1.82
C TYR A 189 3.67 -19.20 2.51
N LEU A 190 3.77 -18.03 1.90
CA LEU A 190 4.48 -16.89 2.46
C LEU A 190 3.85 -16.41 3.77
N MET A 191 2.54 -16.34 3.84
CA MET A 191 1.83 -15.93 5.06
C MET A 191 2.03 -16.91 6.21
N ARG A 192 2.19 -18.19 5.89
CA ARG A 192 2.48 -19.25 6.87
C ARG A 192 3.95 -19.30 7.30
N THR A 193 4.90 -18.89 6.45
CA THR A 193 6.33 -19.09 6.69
C THR A 193 7.04 -17.85 7.22
N LEU A 194 6.73 -16.67 6.72
CA LEU A 194 7.36 -15.42 7.14
C LEU A 194 7.08 -15.12 8.61
N THR A 195 8.10 -14.66 9.33
CA THR A 195 8.05 -14.29 10.76
C THR A 195 7.95 -12.78 10.98
N CYS A 196 8.22 -11.98 9.95
CA CYS A 196 7.96 -10.55 9.94
C CYS A 196 6.47 -10.24 9.76
N PRO A 197 6.02 -8.99 9.93
CA PRO A 197 4.70 -8.58 9.49
C PRO A 197 4.51 -8.91 8.00
N ALA A 198 3.47 -9.69 7.66
CA ALA A 198 3.26 -10.18 6.31
C ALA A 198 1.77 -10.10 5.92
N LEU A 199 1.51 -9.56 4.73
CA LEU A 199 0.17 -9.28 4.23
C LEU A 199 0.06 -9.60 2.75
N ILE A 200 -1.16 -9.98 2.32
CA ILE A 200 -1.58 -10.01 0.92
C ILE A 200 -2.71 -9.00 0.74
N VAL A 201 -2.58 -8.15 -0.24
CA VAL A 201 -3.61 -7.20 -0.66
C VAL A 201 -4.19 -7.71 -1.99
N GLU A 202 -5.36 -8.29 -1.93
CA GLU A 202 -6.18 -8.62 -3.09
C GLU A 202 -6.89 -7.35 -3.54
N CYS A 203 -6.40 -6.72 -4.60
CA CYS A 203 -6.84 -5.37 -5.03
C CYS A 203 -8.23 -5.33 -5.66
N GLY A 204 -8.80 -6.47 -6.01
CA GLY A 204 -10.12 -6.62 -6.63
C GLY A 204 -10.26 -7.97 -7.32
N PHE A 205 -11.37 -8.19 -8.01
CA PHE A 205 -11.70 -9.48 -8.64
C PHE A 205 -11.67 -9.38 -10.16
N LEU A 206 -10.74 -10.10 -10.80
CA LEU A 206 -10.70 -10.21 -12.29
C LEU A 206 -11.92 -10.95 -12.88
N SER A 207 -12.71 -11.62 -12.06
CA SER A 207 -13.98 -12.25 -12.46
C SER A 207 -15.17 -11.29 -12.42
N ASN A 208 -15.02 -10.10 -11.84
CA ASN A 208 -16.05 -9.07 -11.81
C ASN A 208 -15.78 -8.04 -12.90
N PRO A 209 -16.73 -7.77 -13.81
CA PRO A 209 -16.49 -6.83 -14.94
C PRO A 209 -16.18 -5.40 -14.51
N ASP A 210 -16.78 -4.91 -13.42
CA ASP A 210 -16.55 -3.55 -12.94
C ASP A 210 -15.18 -3.42 -12.28
N ASP A 211 -14.78 -4.40 -11.46
CA ASP A 211 -13.44 -4.46 -10.88
C ASP A 211 -12.38 -4.60 -11.98
N GLU A 212 -12.57 -5.49 -12.96
CA GLU A 212 -11.66 -5.66 -14.09
C GLU A 212 -11.46 -4.35 -14.84
N ALA A 213 -12.56 -3.68 -15.21
CA ALA A 213 -12.51 -2.40 -15.94
C ALA A 213 -11.78 -1.32 -15.13
N ALA A 214 -12.02 -1.24 -13.82
CA ALA A 214 -11.34 -0.30 -12.92
C ALA A 214 -9.84 -0.63 -12.77
N LEU A 215 -9.49 -1.89 -12.54
CA LEU A 215 -8.12 -2.37 -12.35
C LEU A 215 -7.22 -2.10 -13.57
N MET A 216 -7.79 -2.01 -14.76
CA MET A 216 -7.07 -1.63 -16.00
C MET A 216 -6.78 -0.12 -16.09
N GLN A 217 -7.40 0.73 -15.26
CA GLN A 217 -7.20 2.17 -15.29
C GLN A 217 -6.02 2.59 -14.43
N ASP A 218 -5.10 3.36 -15.01
CA ASP A 218 -3.91 3.86 -14.31
C ASP A 218 -4.26 4.69 -13.07
N ALA A 219 -5.30 5.52 -13.16
CA ALA A 219 -5.79 6.33 -12.04
C ALA A 219 -6.30 5.47 -10.87
N TYR A 220 -7.01 4.38 -11.17
CA TYR A 220 -7.51 3.46 -10.14
C TYR A 220 -6.37 2.68 -9.46
N GLN A 221 -5.38 2.21 -10.24
CA GLN A 221 -4.16 1.59 -9.70
C GLN A 221 -3.39 2.56 -8.79
N THR A 222 -3.33 3.85 -9.16
CA THR A 222 -2.73 4.89 -8.32
C THR A 222 -3.52 5.10 -7.03
N GLN A 223 -4.85 5.12 -7.10
CA GLN A 223 -5.72 5.23 -5.93
C GLN A 223 -5.54 4.04 -4.97
N LEU A 224 -5.44 2.81 -5.50
CA LEU A 224 -5.10 1.61 -4.72
C LEU A 224 -3.76 1.78 -4.00
N ALA A 225 -2.71 2.21 -4.73
CA ALA A 225 -1.39 2.41 -4.15
C ALA A 225 -1.38 3.47 -3.03
N VAL A 226 -2.11 4.57 -3.22
CA VAL A 226 -2.30 5.60 -2.18
C VAL A 226 -2.98 5.01 -0.95
N CYS A 227 -4.06 4.23 -1.12
CA CYS A 227 -4.77 3.60 0.00
C CYS A 227 -3.89 2.61 0.76
N ILE A 228 -3.11 1.78 0.04
CA ILE A 228 -2.20 0.80 0.64
C ILE A 228 -1.15 1.51 1.49
N LEU A 229 -0.47 2.51 0.92
CA LEU A 229 0.57 3.23 1.65
C LEU A 229 -0.01 4.05 2.81
N ALA A 230 -1.14 4.74 2.61
CA ALA A 230 -1.79 5.51 3.67
C ALA A 230 -2.21 4.61 4.84
N GLY A 231 -2.76 3.42 4.54
CA GLY A 231 -3.11 2.45 5.58
C GLY A 231 -1.89 1.91 6.33
N TYR A 232 -0.78 1.66 5.63
CA TYR A 232 0.48 1.27 6.27
C TYR A 232 1.01 2.37 7.21
N LEU A 233 0.98 3.63 6.77
CA LEU A 233 1.47 4.76 7.57
C LEU A 233 0.62 5.10 8.80
N GLN A 234 -0.61 4.60 8.86
CA GLN A 234 -1.56 4.83 9.97
C GLN A 234 -1.62 3.66 10.98
N ALA A 235 -0.88 2.59 10.73
CA ALA A 235 -0.92 1.35 11.51
C ALA A 235 -0.07 1.40 12.84
#